data_7f5a58f9e159e4f01ced2f2feece75af
#
_entry.id   7f5a58f9e159e4f01ced2f2feece75af
#
_cell.length_a   1.000
_cell.length_b   1.000
_cell.length_c   1.000
_cell.angle_alpha   90.00
_cell.angle_beta   90.00
_cell.angle_gamma   90.00
#
_symmetry.space_group_name_H-M   'P 1'
#
loop_
_entity.id
_entity.type
_entity.pdbx_description
1 polymer ?
#
loop_
_entity_poly.entity_id
_entity_poly.type
_entity_poly.pdbx_seq_one_letter_code
_entity_poly.pdbx_strand_id
1 'polypeptide(L)'
;MRIRHMLPLLVLVASAHAAPAAVAPEIQARAILEHAVNTRTVAGAAQVPVLAAWLADQLRASGFAPGDIEIQPYGETAALIARYRGAGNGAPLVLSAHMDVVEANPSDWERDPFVLTEENGFLYGRGVMDNKFELSMVVATLARFKREGYVPARDIVLALSGDEETTMISTRGITPRLRGAWLVINTDGDANPLGSDGKPLAFKLQAAEKTY
;
A
#
# COMPACT_ATOMS: atom_id res chain seq x y z
N MET A 1 6.58 -71.72 -22.97
CA MET A 1 5.46 -70.91 -22.39
C MET A 1 6.08 -69.62 -21.83
N ARG A 2 5.97 -68.51 -22.58
CA ARG A 2 6.55 -67.19 -22.16
C ARG A 2 5.43 -66.33 -21.58
N ILE A 3 5.48 -66.04 -20.30
CA ILE A 3 4.55 -65.17 -19.58
C ILE A 3 4.98 -63.73 -19.86
N ARG A 4 4.12 -62.95 -20.54
CA ARG A 4 4.27 -61.52 -20.76
C ARG A 4 3.64 -60.80 -19.56
N HIS A 5 4.48 -60.15 -18.72
CA HIS A 5 4.00 -59.25 -17.70
C HIS A 5 3.55 -57.94 -18.34
N MET A 6 2.24 -57.66 -18.31
CA MET A 6 1.70 -56.34 -18.60
C MET A 6 1.83 -55.46 -17.32
N LEU A 7 2.65 -54.41 -17.42
CA LEU A 7 2.64 -53.33 -16.42
C LEU A 7 1.41 -52.43 -16.63
N PRO A 8 0.65 -52.07 -15.59
CA PRO A 8 -0.43 -51.12 -15.74
C PRO A 8 0.16 -49.70 -15.83
N LEU A 9 -0.25 -48.97 -16.88
CA LEU A 9 0.08 -47.56 -17.09
C LEU A 9 -0.78 -46.72 -16.12
N LEU A 10 -0.17 -46.17 -15.08
CA LEU A 10 -0.83 -45.25 -14.14
C LEU A 10 -0.92 -43.86 -14.80
N VAL A 11 -2.10 -43.49 -15.29
CA VAL A 11 -2.35 -42.13 -15.79
C VAL A 11 -2.63 -41.22 -14.61
N LEU A 12 -1.68 -40.38 -14.29
CA LEU A 12 -1.85 -39.29 -13.31
C LEU A 12 -2.67 -38.18 -13.98
N VAL A 13 -3.92 -38.07 -13.63
CA VAL A 13 -4.76 -36.91 -14.02
C VAL A 13 -4.44 -35.76 -13.05
N ALA A 14 -3.61 -34.84 -13.48
CA ALA A 14 -3.37 -33.59 -12.78
C ALA A 14 -4.62 -32.71 -12.91
N SER A 15 -5.39 -32.58 -11.85
CA SER A 15 -6.49 -31.64 -11.77
C SER A 15 -5.90 -30.21 -11.73
N ALA A 16 -5.97 -29.50 -12.86
CA ALA A 16 -5.66 -28.08 -12.90
C ALA A 16 -6.73 -27.34 -12.09
N HIS A 17 -6.40 -26.96 -10.86
CA HIS A 17 -7.23 -26.00 -10.12
C HIS A 17 -7.06 -24.65 -10.83
N ALA A 18 -8.13 -24.15 -11.43
CA ALA A 18 -8.17 -22.78 -11.94
C ALA A 18 -7.95 -21.85 -10.76
N ALA A 19 -6.91 -21.02 -10.83
CA ALA A 19 -6.72 -19.95 -9.85
C ALA A 19 -7.96 -19.05 -9.86
N PRO A 20 -8.44 -18.59 -8.69
CA PRO A 20 -9.56 -17.65 -8.63
C PRO A 20 -9.25 -16.45 -9.50
N ALA A 21 -10.24 -15.96 -10.24
CA ALA A 21 -10.10 -14.80 -11.11
C ALA A 21 -9.53 -13.63 -10.28
N ALA A 22 -8.45 -13.01 -10.77
CA ALA A 22 -7.83 -11.89 -10.08
C ALA A 22 -8.85 -10.75 -9.99
N VAL A 23 -9.03 -10.21 -8.77
CA VAL A 23 -9.84 -9.01 -8.55
C VAL A 23 -9.26 -7.88 -9.40
N ALA A 24 -10.12 -7.14 -10.10
CA ALA A 24 -9.67 -5.99 -10.88
C ALA A 24 -8.90 -4.99 -9.99
N PRO A 25 -7.77 -4.46 -10.46
CA PRO A 25 -6.90 -3.61 -9.63
C PRO A 25 -7.62 -2.41 -9.01
N GLU A 26 -8.56 -1.84 -9.76
CA GLU A 26 -9.37 -0.70 -9.33
C GLU A 26 -10.28 -1.06 -8.14
N ILE A 27 -10.88 -2.25 -8.18
CA ILE A 27 -11.74 -2.76 -7.10
C ILE A 27 -10.91 -2.95 -5.83
N GLN A 28 -9.71 -3.51 -5.97
CA GLN A 28 -8.84 -3.68 -4.81
C GLN A 28 -8.36 -2.34 -4.23
N ALA A 29 -7.92 -1.41 -5.08
CA ALA A 29 -7.48 -0.09 -4.65
C ALA A 29 -8.62 0.66 -3.93
N ARG A 30 -9.84 0.58 -4.48
CA ARG A 30 -11.05 1.15 -3.86
C ARG A 30 -11.35 0.54 -2.49
N ALA A 31 -11.25 -0.78 -2.36
CA ALA A 31 -11.48 -1.47 -1.09
C ALA A 31 -10.41 -1.11 -0.03
N ILE A 32 -9.16 -0.94 -0.44
CA ILE A 32 -8.09 -0.49 0.45
C ILE A 32 -8.37 0.95 0.92
N LEU A 33 -8.74 1.86 0.02
CA LEU A 33 -9.07 3.23 0.35
C LEU A 33 -10.26 3.31 1.31
N GLU A 34 -11.32 2.55 1.05
CA GLU A 34 -12.50 2.51 1.90
C GLU A 34 -12.14 2.06 3.32
N HIS A 35 -11.40 0.96 3.45
CA HIS A 35 -10.94 0.49 4.75
C HIS A 35 -10.04 1.52 5.45
N ALA A 36 -9.12 2.13 4.72
CA ALA A 36 -8.21 3.12 5.27
C ALA A 36 -8.95 4.38 5.77
N VAL A 37 -9.89 4.92 4.99
CA VAL A 37 -10.68 6.10 5.39
C VAL A 37 -11.58 5.77 6.57
N ASN A 38 -12.26 4.61 6.55
CA ASN A 38 -13.16 4.17 7.62
C ASN A 38 -12.41 3.79 8.92
N THR A 39 -11.09 3.65 8.87
CA THR A 39 -10.25 3.53 10.06
C THR A 39 -9.82 4.94 10.51
N ARG A 40 -10.38 5.42 11.63
CA ARG A 40 -10.11 6.78 12.14
C ARG A 40 -8.73 6.86 12.78
N THR A 41 -7.72 7.14 11.99
CA THR A 41 -6.29 7.17 12.38
C THR A 41 -5.83 8.55 12.87
N VAL A 42 -6.67 9.26 13.60
CA VAL A 42 -6.31 10.53 14.25
C VAL A 42 -5.46 10.27 15.48
N ALA A 43 -4.70 11.28 15.91
CA ALA A 43 -3.91 11.22 17.13
C ALA A 43 -4.80 10.88 18.35
N GLY A 44 -4.32 10.03 19.25
CA GLY A 44 -5.06 9.59 20.44
C GLY A 44 -6.11 8.50 20.20
N ALA A 45 -6.41 8.12 18.95
CA ALA A 45 -7.36 7.05 18.66
C ALA A 45 -6.72 5.65 18.66
N ALA A 46 -5.41 5.56 18.66
CA ALA A 46 -4.64 4.30 18.59
C ALA A 46 -5.06 3.36 17.44
N GLN A 47 -5.54 3.92 16.31
CA GLN A 47 -6.02 3.16 15.16
C GLN A 47 -4.96 2.96 14.08
N VAL A 48 -3.84 3.68 14.12
CA VAL A 48 -2.75 3.50 13.16
C VAL A 48 -2.17 2.08 13.19
N PRO A 49 -1.89 1.46 14.36
CA PRO A 49 -1.42 0.08 14.41
C PRO A 49 -2.44 -0.92 13.83
N VAL A 50 -3.75 -0.65 13.98
CA VAL A 50 -4.83 -1.49 13.42
C VAL A 50 -4.80 -1.41 11.89
N LEU A 51 -4.71 -0.21 11.32
CA LEU A 51 -4.59 -0.01 9.87
C LEU A 51 -3.31 -0.65 9.33
N ALA A 52 -2.17 -0.45 10.02
CA ALA A 52 -0.90 -1.05 9.63
C ALA A 52 -0.96 -2.58 9.57
N ALA A 53 -1.59 -3.21 10.56
CA ALA A 53 -1.79 -4.67 10.60
C ALA A 53 -2.65 -5.15 9.43
N TRP A 54 -3.74 -4.46 9.15
CA TRP A 54 -4.63 -4.80 8.04
C TRP A 54 -3.93 -4.65 6.68
N LEU A 55 -3.17 -3.56 6.46
CA LEU A 55 -2.38 -3.36 5.24
C LEU A 55 -1.31 -4.44 5.07
N ALA A 56 -0.64 -4.83 6.16
CA ALA A 56 0.31 -5.92 6.16
C ALA A 56 -0.34 -7.24 5.73
N ASP A 57 -1.58 -7.52 6.15
CA ASP A 57 -2.32 -8.71 5.73
C ASP A 57 -2.69 -8.66 4.25
N GLN A 58 -3.05 -7.50 3.69
CA GLN A 58 -3.26 -7.34 2.24
C GLN A 58 -1.99 -7.68 1.44
N LEU A 59 -0.83 -7.22 1.92
CA LEU A 59 0.46 -7.52 1.30
C LEU A 59 0.82 -9.01 1.41
N ARG A 60 0.62 -9.64 2.58
CA ARG A 60 0.82 -11.10 2.77
C ARG A 60 -0.08 -11.91 1.85
N ALA A 61 -1.35 -11.56 1.78
CA ALA A 61 -2.33 -12.22 0.90
C ALA A 61 -1.96 -12.11 -0.59
N SER A 62 -1.21 -11.08 -0.98
CA SER A 62 -0.71 -10.93 -2.35
C SER A 62 0.59 -11.67 -2.63
N GLY A 63 1.21 -12.31 -1.63
CA GLY A 63 2.43 -13.12 -1.76
C GLY A 63 3.73 -12.47 -1.28
N PHE A 64 3.65 -11.40 -0.50
CA PHE A 64 4.84 -10.92 0.24
C PHE A 64 5.21 -11.93 1.32
N ALA A 65 6.51 -12.22 1.46
CA ALA A 65 6.97 -13.11 2.51
C ALA A 65 6.80 -12.45 3.89
N PRO A 66 6.41 -13.19 4.93
CA PRO A 66 6.25 -12.63 6.28
C PRO A 66 7.49 -11.88 6.79
N GLY A 67 8.70 -12.39 6.49
CA GLY A 67 9.96 -11.75 6.87
C GLY A 67 10.31 -10.48 6.11
N ASP A 68 9.54 -10.13 5.07
CA ASP A 68 9.69 -8.91 4.29
C ASP A 68 8.71 -7.82 4.73
N ILE A 69 7.89 -8.07 5.76
CA ILE A 69 6.89 -7.13 6.29
C ILE A 69 7.15 -6.93 7.78
N GLU A 70 7.30 -5.70 8.19
CA GLU A 70 7.53 -5.31 9.57
C GLU A 70 6.61 -4.17 9.98
N ILE A 71 5.98 -4.29 11.13
CA ILE A 71 5.26 -3.22 11.81
C ILE A 71 6.08 -2.83 13.04
N GLN A 72 6.55 -1.60 13.07
CA GLN A 72 7.34 -1.07 14.17
C GLN A 72 6.49 -0.12 15.01
N PRO A 73 6.24 -0.44 16.29
CA PRO A 73 5.42 0.40 17.16
C PRO A 73 6.19 1.64 17.65
N TYR A 74 5.46 2.73 17.84
CA TYR A 74 5.93 4.00 18.40
C TYR A 74 4.87 4.58 19.36
N GLY A 75 4.68 3.94 20.52
CA GLY A 75 3.60 4.30 21.44
C GLY A 75 2.22 3.93 20.87
N GLU A 76 1.34 4.93 20.67
CA GLU A 76 0.00 4.73 20.12
C GLU A 76 -0.03 4.65 18.58
N THR A 77 1.09 4.93 17.93
CA THR A 77 1.25 4.85 16.49
C THR A 77 2.20 3.73 16.07
N ALA A 78 2.35 3.51 14.77
CA ALA A 78 3.26 2.54 14.20
C ALA A 78 3.72 2.96 12.80
N ALA A 79 4.87 2.44 12.36
CA ALA A 79 5.25 2.43 10.98
C ALA A 79 5.09 1.03 10.38
N LEU A 80 4.78 0.95 9.08
CA LEU A 80 4.79 -0.29 8.31
C LEU A 80 5.89 -0.21 7.25
N ILE A 81 6.78 -1.19 7.25
CA ILE A 81 7.80 -1.35 6.21
C ILE A 81 7.57 -2.68 5.51
N ALA A 82 7.50 -2.65 4.18
CA ALA A 82 7.43 -3.87 3.39
C ALA A 82 8.46 -3.85 2.26
N ARG A 83 9.18 -4.95 2.07
CA ARG A 83 10.20 -5.11 1.05
C ARG A 83 9.69 -6.00 -0.08
N TYR A 84 9.60 -5.45 -1.26
CA TYR A 84 9.41 -6.19 -2.49
C TYR A 84 10.78 -6.53 -3.09
N ARG A 85 11.21 -7.77 -2.98
CA ARG A 85 12.53 -8.19 -3.46
C ARG A 85 12.61 -8.14 -4.97
N GLY A 86 13.67 -7.51 -5.45
CA GLY A 86 14.03 -7.45 -6.87
C GLY A 86 15.06 -8.52 -7.26
N ALA A 87 15.39 -8.57 -8.55
CA ALA A 87 16.37 -9.50 -9.11
C ALA A 87 17.83 -9.08 -8.87
N GLY A 88 18.09 -7.79 -8.61
CA GLY A 88 19.42 -7.22 -8.49
C GLY A 88 19.79 -6.78 -7.06
N ASN A 89 21.08 -6.44 -6.87
CA ASN A 89 21.64 -6.04 -5.58
C ASN A 89 21.77 -4.50 -5.46
N GLY A 90 21.16 -3.74 -6.38
CA GLY A 90 21.24 -2.29 -6.36
C GLY A 90 20.50 -1.66 -5.17
N ALA A 91 20.86 -0.42 -4.84
CA ALA A 91 20.17 0.35 -3.84
C ALA A 91 18.65 0.42 -4.12
N PRO A 92 17.78 0.29 -3.12
CA PRO A 92 16.34 0.16 -3.31
C PRO A 92 15.68 1.45 -3.81
N LEU A 93 14.53 1.31 -4.47
CA LEU A 93 13.54 2.36 -4.60
C LEU A 93 12.69 2.37 -3.33
N VAL A 94 12.46 3.53 -2.73
CA VAL A 94 11.55 3.70 -1.60
C VAL A 94 10.29 4.41 -2.08
N LEU A 95 9.13 3.87 -1.72
CA LEU A 95 7.83 4.50 -1.85
C LEU A 95 7.33 4.85 -0.45
N SER A 96 7.02 6.11 -0.20
CA SER A 96 6.65 6.62 1.12
C SER A 96 5.28 7.28 1.08
N ALA A 97 4.49 7.03 2.12
CA ALA A 97 3.21 7.65 2.41
C ALA A 97 2.96 7.65 3.92
N HIS A 98 1.87 8.26 4.39
CA HIS A 98 1.49 8.17 5.80
C HIS A 98 0.08 7.59 5.99
N MET A 99 -0.15 7.04 7.19
CA MET A 99 -1.38 6.34 7.56
C MET A 99 -2.32 7.18 8.43
N ASP A 100 -1.75 8.14 9.15
CA ASP A 100 -2.49 9.02 10.06
C ASP A 100 -3.20 10.14 9.31
N VAL A 101 -4.08 10.80 10.00
CA VAL A 101 -4.84 11.97 9.51
C VAL A 101 -5.05 12.95 10.64
N VAL A 102 -5.18 14.23 10.30
CA VAL A 102 -5.64 15.25 11.26
C VAL A 102 -7.10 15.02 11.65
N GLU A 103 -7.48 15.51 12.83
CA GLU A 103 -8.86 15.46 13.32
C GLU A 103 -9.83 16.18 12.37
N ALA A 104 -11.06 15.74 12.37
CA ALA A 104 -12.15 16.38 11.66
C ALA A 104 -13.34 16.52 12.62
N ASN A 105 -13.81 17.76 12.81
CA ASN A 105 -15.01 17.98 13.57
C ASN A 105 -16.23 17.65 12.68
N PRO A 106 -17.07 16.66 13.04
CA PRO A 106 -18.20 16.25 12.20
C PRO A 106 -19.18 17.39 11.89
N SER A 107 -19.27 18.43 12.74
CA SER A 107 -20.14 19.59 12.48
C SER A 107 -19.72 20.45 11.28
N ASP A 108 -18.46 20.31 10.84
CA ASP A 108 -17.91 21.06 9.71
C ASP A 108 -18.05 20.30 8.38
N TRP A 109 -18.68 19.12 8.44
CA TRP A 109 -18.83 18.22 7.30
C TRP A 109 -20.31 17.94 7.02
N GLU A 110 -20.68 17.90 5.75
CA GLU A 110 -22.02 17.46 5.31
C GLU A 110 -22.21 15.93 5.42
N ARG A 111 -21.12 15.19 5.57
CA ARG A 111 -21.06 13.72 5.68
C ARG A 111 -20.16 13.35 6.84
N ASP A 112 -20.25 12.11 7.32
CA ASP A 112 -19.28 11.61 8.29
C ASP A 112 -17.88 11.61 7.65
N PRO A 113 -16.91 12.39 8.18
CA PRO A 113 -15.57 12.48 7.62
C PRO A 113 -14.78 11.17 7.67
N PHE A 114 -15.19 10.23 8.52
CA PHE A 114 -14.52 8.94 8.68
C PHE A 114 -15.26 7.77 8.02
N VAL A 115 -16.19 8.09 7.11
CA VAL A 115 -16.87 7.12 6.25
C VAL A 115 -16.66 7.53 4.80
N LEU A 116 -15.96 6.68 4.02
CA LEU A 116 -15.74 6.96 2.61
C LEU A 116 -17.08 7.02 1.86
N THR A 117 -17.42 8.19 1.37
CA THR A 117 -18.66 8.43 0.61
C THR A 117 -18.33 8.73 -0.85
N GLU A 118 -19.02 8.06 -1.77
CA GLU A 118 -18.94 8.35 -3.20
C GLU A 118 -20.22 9.03 -3.65
N GLU A 119 -20.08 10.21 -4.26
CA GLU A 119 -21.21 10.99 -4.75
C GLU A 119 -20.81 11.78 -6.00
N ASN A 120 -21.61 11.69 -7.04
CA ASN A 120 -21.39 12.39 -8.32
C ASN A 120 -20.01 12.16 -8.93
N GLY A 121 -19.42 10.97 -8.71
CA GLY A 121 -18.09 10.61 -9.22
C GLY A 121 -16.92 11.16 -8.40
N PHE A 122 -17.18 11.74 -7.24
CA PHE A 122 -16.17 12.19 -6.28
C PHE A 122 -16.17 11.32 -5.03
N LEU A 123 -15.00 11.18 -4.43
CA LEU A 123 -14.81 10.50 -3.14
C LEU A 123 -14.62 11.53 -2.04
N TYR A 124 -15.37 11.38 -0.96
CA TYR A 124 -15.34 12.26 0.20
C TYR A 124 -14.94 11.49 1.45
N GLY A 125 -14.09 12.09 2.27
CA GLY A 125 -13.65 11.57 3.55
C GLY A 125 -12.34 12.19 4.02
N ARG A 126 -12.10 12.20 5.32
CA ARG A 126 -10.81 12.65 5.89
C ARG A 126 -9.71 11.70 5.44
N GLY A 127 -8.64 12.24 4.84
CA GLY A 127 -7.53 11.47 4.33
C GLY A 127 -7.71 10.94 2.91
N VAL A 128 -8.86 11.19 2.23
CA VAL A 128 -9.01 10.79 0.83
C VAL A 128 -7.94 11.40 -0.05
N MET A 129 -7.57 12.66 0.19
CA MET A 129 -6.55 13.36 -0.58
C MET A 129 -5.19 13.37 0.11
N ASP A 130 -5.18 13.31 1.45
CA ASP A 130 -4.00 13.43 2.28
C ASP A 130 -4.05 12.38 3.42
N ASN A 131 -3.39 11.23 3.28
CA ASN A 131 -2.62 10.69 2.15
C ASN A 131 -3.08 9.25 1.86
N LYS A 132 -4.36 8.90 2.24
CA LYS A 132 -4.87 7.52 2.16
C LYS A 132 -5.16 7.07 0.73
N PHE A 133 -5.42 8.01 -0.20
CA PHE A 133 -5.60 7.65 -1.61
C PHE A 133 -4.29 7.12 -2.19
N GLU A 134 -3.22 7.88 -2.08
CA GLU A 134 -1.91 7.53 -2.60
C GLU A 134 -1.36 6.26 -1.93
N LEU A 135 -1.50 6.17 -0.60
CA LEU A 135 -1.20 4.96 0.16
C LEU A 135 -1.91 3.74 -0.44
N SER A 136 -3.21 3.87 -0.71
CA SER A 136 -4.03 2.78 -1.23
C SER A 136 -3.61 2.38 -2.64
N MET A 137 -3.29 3.36 -3.50
CA MET A 137 -2.81 3.12 -4.86
C MET A 137 -1.46 2.42 -4.86
N VAL A 138 -0.53 2.83 -4.00
CA VAL A 138 0.80 2.19 -3.89
C VAL A 138 0.67 0.76 -3.38
N VAL A 139 -0.09 0.53 -2.31
CA VAL A 139 -0.30 -0.82 -1.75
C VAL A 139 -0.97 -1.74 -2.77
N ALA A 140 -2.05 -1.29 -3.43
CA ALA A 140 -2.74 -2.07 -4.46
C ALA A 140 -1.83 -2.40 -5.65
N THR A 141 -1.01 -1.44 -6.08
CA THR A 141 -0.07 -1.62 -7.19
C THR A 141 0.99 -2.67 -6.86
N LEU A 142 1.61 -2.58 -5.70
CA LEU A 142 2.62 -3.55 -5.26
C LEU A 142 1.99 -4.94 -5.07
N ALA A 143 0.79 -5.01 -4.50
CA ALA A 143 0.03 -6.25 -4.35
C ALA A 143 -0.31 -6.88 -5.72
N ARG A 144 -0.71 -6.08 -6.70
CA ARG A 144 -0.95 -6.53 -8.07
C ARG A 144 0.32 -7.07 -8.72
N PHE A 145 1.40 -6.32 -8.70
CA PHE A 145 2.69 -6.74 -9.27
C PHE A 145 3.16 -8.06 -8.68
N LYS A 146 2.96 -8.25 -7.38
CA LYS A 146 3.33 -9.50 -6.70
C LYS A 146 2.52 -10.69 -7.22
N ARG A 147 1.19 -10.53 -7.38
CA ARG A 147 0.33 -11.58 -7.93
C ARG A 147 0.60 -11.89 -9.40
N GLU A 148 0.96 -10.86 -10.17
CA GLU A 148 1.33 -11.01 -11.60
C GLU A 148 2.73 -11.62 -11.79
N GLY A 149 3.48 -11.84 -10.69
CA GLY A 149 4.83 -12.41 -10.75
C GLY A 149 5.89 -11.43 -11.30
N TYR A 150 5.58 -10.13 -11.31
CA TYR A 150 6.56 -9.12 -11.71
C TYR A 150 7.75 -9.12 -10.75
N VAL A 151 8.96 -9.13 -11.29
CA VAL A 151 10.21 -9.05 -10.52
C VAL A 151 10.91 -7.74 -10.88
N PRO A 152 10.98 -6.75 -9.97
CA PRO A 152 11.65 -5.50 -10.26
C PRO A 152 13.17 -5.69 -10.35
N ALA A 153 13.85 -4.81 -11.10
CA ALA A 153 15.32 -4.87 -11.24
C ALA A 153 16.07 -4.59 -9.94
N ARG A 154 15.44 -3.94 -8.98
CA ARG A 154 15.95 -3.65 -7.62
C ARG A 154 14.84 -3.82 -6.61
N ASP A 155 15.19 -3.94 -5.35
CA ASP A 155 14.20 -3.96 -4.29
C ASP A 155 13.35 -2.67 -4.30
N ILE A 156 12.04 -2.83 -4.03
CA ILE A 156 11.15 -1.71 -3.72
C ILE A 156 10.81 -1.82 -2.23
N VAL A 157 10.99 -0.73 -1.51
CA VAL A 157 10.65 -0.64 -0.09
C VAL A 157 9.45 0.29 0.06
N LEU A 158 8.33 -0.25 0.51
CA LEU A 158 7.20 0.53 0.98
C LEU A 158 7.49 0.96 2.41
N ALA A 159 7.39 2.25 2.69
CA ALA A 159 7.62 2.84 4.01
C ALA A 159 6.44 3.75 4.38
N LEU A 160 5.57 3.27 5.26
CA LEU A 160 4.40 4.01 5.72
C LEU A 160 4.63 4.48 7.15
N SER A 161 4.59 5.79 7.36
CA SER A 161 4.61 6.41 8.69
C SER A 161 3.20 6.52 9.27
N GLY A 162 3.10 6.76 10.56
CA GLY A 162 1.81 6.77 11.23
C GLY A 162 1.56 7.97 12.12
N ASP A 163 2.34 9.02 12.01
CA ASP A 163 2.22 10.27 12.76
C ASP A 163 2.87 11.45 12.03
N GLU A 164 2.72 11.47 10.72
CA GLU A 164 3.26 12.53 9.86
C GLU A 164 2.67 13.87 10.21
N GLU A 165 1.36 13.91 10.40
CA GLU A 165 0.54 15.07 10.73
C GLU A 165 0.75 15.62 12.15
N THR A 166 1.57 14.96 12.95
CA THR A 166 1.73 15.31 14.37
C THR A 166 3.19 15.32 14.82
N THR A 167 3.67 14.20 15.35
CA THR A 167 4.97 14.16 16.03
C THR A 167 6.13 13.71 15.15
N MET A 168 5.84 13.08 14.02
CA MET A 168 6.80 12.48 13.09
C MET A 168 7.81 11.52 13.76
N ILE A 169 7.46 10.93 14.90
CA ILE A 169 8.36 10.00 15.61
C ILE A 169 8.58 8.74 14.78
N SER A 170 7.51 8.19 14.19
CA SER A 170 7.61 7.01 13.33
C SER A 170 8.40 7.30 12.07
N THR A 171 8.20 8.46 11.43
CA THR A 171 8.97 8.91 10.26
C THR A 171 10.45 9.00 10.59
N ARG A 172 10.81 9.68 11.68
CA ARG A 172 12.20 9.75 12.14
C ARG A 172 12.77 8.39 12.51
N GLY A 173 11.95 7.52 13.09
CA GLY A 173 12.36 6.18 13.51
C GLY A 173 12.70 5.25 12.34
N ILE A 174 11.99 5.35 11.21
CA ILE A 174 12.25 4.51 10.02
C ILE A 174 13.29 5.12 9.08
N THR A 175 13.50 6.44 9.08
CA THR A 175 14.43 7.14 8.17
C THR A 175 15.85 6.54 8.14
N PRO A 176 16.49 6.16 9.27
CA PRO A 176 17.80 5.54 9.23
C PRO A 176 17.86 4.25 8.42
N ARG A 177 16.76 3.52 8.31
CA ARG A 177 16.64 2.25 7.56
C ARG A 177 16.49 2.47 6.06
N LEU A 178 16.14 3.67 5.64
CA LEU A 178 15.96 4.06 4.24
C LEU A 178 17.24 4.70 3.66
N ARG A 179 18.27 4.90 4.49
CA ARG A 179 19.55 5.46 4.03
C ARG A 179 20.17 4.58 2.95
N GLY A 180 20.76 5.23 1.95
CA GLY A 180 21.34 4.53 0.82
C GLY A 180 20.33 4.09 -0.24
N ALA A 181 19.06 4.51 -0.15
CA ALA A 181 18.10 4.35 -1.23
C ALA A 181 18.60 5.02 -2.51
N TRP A 182 18.32 4.38 -3.66
CA TRP A 182 18.61 4.99 -4.95
C TRP A 182 17.72 6.22 -5.22
N LEU A 183 16.44 6.09 -4.85
CA LEU A 183 15.43 7.14 -4.99
C LEU A 183 14.38 6.92 -3.91
N VAL A 184 13.89 8.01 -3.34
CA VAL A 184 12.71 8.03 -2.48
C VAL A 184 11.62 8.81 -3.20
N ILE A 185 10.48 8.18 -3.42
CA ILE A 185 9.28 8.83 -3.93
C ILE A 185 8.32 8.94 -2.74
N ASN A 186 8.13 10.17 -2.26
CA ASN A 186 7.05 10.46 -1.33
C ASN A 186 5.79 10.77 -2.16
N THR A 187 4.71 10.07 -1.87
CA THR A 187 3.45 10.22 -2.60
C THR A 187 2.55 11.29 -1.99
N ASP A 188 2.97 11.85 -0.87
CA ASP A 188 2.30 12.94 -0.20
C ASP A 188 2.57 14.26 -0.93
N GLY A 189 1.64 14.65 -1.77
CA GLY A 189 1.78 15.80 -2.65
C GLY A 189 0.44 16.43 -3.01
N ASP A 190 0.50 17.61 -3.62
CA ASP A 190 -0.69 18.30 -4.09
C ASP A 190 -1.41 17.52 -5.22
N ALA A 191 -2.73 17.65 -5.25
CA ALA A 191 -3.53 17.15 -6.36
C ALA A 191 -3.12 17.83 -7.68
N ASN A 192 -3.02 17.05 -8.75
CA ASN A 192 -2.80 17.60 -10.07
C ASN A 192 -4.08 18.25 -10.59
N PRO A 193 -4.00 19.47 -11.19
CA PRO A 193 -5.16 20.11 -11.76
C PRO A 193 -5.72 19.30 -12.92
N LEU A 194 -7.03 19.18 -12.98
CA LEU A 194 -7.74 18.53 -14.08
C LEU A 194 -8.31 19.60 -15.04
N GLY A 195 -8.26 19.30 -16.33
CA GLY A 195 -8.98 20.03 -17.35
C GLY A 195 -10.48 19.80 -17.28
N SER A 196 -11.26 20.58 -18.01
CA SER A 196 -12.72 20.41 -18.12
C SER A 196 -13.13 19.06 -18.70
N ASP A 197 -12.22 18.36 -19.36
CA ASP A 197 -12.40 17.00 -19.90
C ASP A 197 -11.99 15.91 -18.90
N GLY A 198 -11.67 16.27 -17.65
CA GLY A 198 -11.24 15.35 -16.60
C GLY A 198 -9.83 14.81 -16.73
N LYS A 199 -9.05 15.29 -17.71
CA LYS A 199 -7.66 14.84 -17.87
C LYS A 199 -6.69 15.69 -17.07
N PRO A 200 -5.59 15.10 -16.55
CA PRO A 200 -4.54 15.87 -15.90
C PRO A 200 -3.96 16.93 -16.85
N LEU A 201 -3.89 18.18 -16.39
CA LEU A 201 -3.27 19.29 -17.13
C LEU A 201 -1.75 19.30 -16.96
N ALA A 202 -1.24 18.81 -15.82
CA ALA A 202 0.17 18.79 -15.51
C ALA A 202 0.47 17.72 -14.46
N PHE A 203 1.73 17.30 -14.39
CA PHE A 203 2.28 16.58 -13.25
C PHE A 203 3.16 17.54 -12.45
N LYS A 204 2.90 17.64 -11.14
CA LYS A 204 3.74 18.41 -10.23
C LYS A 204 4.76 17.47 -9.61
N LEU A 205 6.04 17.73 -9.85
CA LEU A 205 7.14 17.04 -9.21
C LEU A 205 7.86 18.02 -8.29
N GLN A 206 7.96 17.71 -7.01
CA GLN A 206 8.78 18.45 -6.07
C GLN A 206 10.01 17.60 -5.74
N ALA A 207 11.20 18.19 -5.88
CA ALA A 207 12.45 17.56 -5.49
C ALA A 207 12.94 18.22 -4.19
N ALA A 208 13.20 17.41 -3.17
CA ALA A 208 13.88 17.85 -1.97
C ALA A 208 15.38 17.63 -2.16
N GLU A 209 16.17 18.70 -2.15
CA GLU A 209 17.62 18.63 -2.28
C GLU A 209 18.33 18.38 -0.94
N LYS A 210 17.61 18.52 0.20
CA LYS A 210 18.22 18.48 1.52
C LYS A 210 17.29 17.85 2.54
N THR A 211 17.78 16.80 3.15
CA THR A 211 17.22 16.26 4.40
C THR A 211 17.99 16.84 5.59
N TYR A 212 17.27 17.27 6.60
CA TYR A 212 17.84 17.79 7.85
C TYR A 212 17.89 16.71 8.92
#